data_1d7ded33caeb5197b086d6b241ad5af9
#
_entry.id   1d7ded33caeb5197b086d6b241ad5af9
#
_cell.length_a   1.000
_cell.length_b   1.000
_cell.length_c   1.000
_cell.angle_alpha   90.00
_cell.angle_beta   90.00
_cell.angle_gamma   90.00
#
_symmetry.space_group_name_H-M   'P 1'
#
loop_
_entity.id
_entity.type
_entity.pdbx_description
1 polymer ?
#
loop_
_entity_poly.entity_id
_entity_poly.type
_entity_poly.pdbx_seq_one_letter_code
_entity_poly.pdbx_strand_id
1 'polypeptide(L)'
;MHPKPEAIQEKIIVQTTNLSKWYGQVISLNDLTLQIHTGVTGLLGPNGAGKSTFLRLLVGQLKPSTGSVLLLNQPVWNNPHLKHNIGYCPDSGNLYGSMSGFEFVKFLALLNGYSDSEAKQRTQNVIELVGMSDQQDKPITTYSKGMRQRIKFAQALVHDPELIFLDEPLNGMDPVGRLKTIQLIRKLGETGYSVIVSSHVLHEVEAMTESILLIHQGQIRAEGSISNIRDLIDEHPHQVYIHCDRPRDLGAICLGLDHVVSVKFDQTKNGVIVETIRPDDFYTRLPEIIIEKDISVEQMFSPNDNLDTVFKYLVH
;
A
#
# COMPACT_ATOMS: atom_id res chain seq x y z
N MET A 1 -30.31 -13.77 18.51
CA MET A 1 -29.62 -12.54 18.87
C MET A 1 -28.14 -12.89 18.89
N HIS A 2 -27.41 -12.59 17.82
CA HIS A 2 -25.95 -12.72 17.85
C HIS A 2 -25.38 -11.53 18.63
N PRO A 3 -24.38 -11.74 19.52
CA PRO A 3 -23.74 -10.64 20.18
C PRO A 3 -23.10 -9.71 19.12
N LYS A 4 -23.30 -8.40 19.28
CA LYS A 4 -22.56 -7.39 18.52
C LYS A 4 -21.07 -7.62 18.78
N PRO A 5 -20.19 -7.55 17.76
CA PRO A 5 -18.76 -7.59 18.01
C PRO A 5 -18.43 -6.47 19.00
N GLU A 6 -17.76 -6.82 20.10
CA GLU A 6 -17.17 -5.84 21.01
C GLU A 6 -16.27 -4.91 20.18
N ALA A 7 -16.41 -3.61 20.41
CA ALA A 7 -15.57 -2.62 19.76
C ALA A 7 -14.11 -2.99 20.04
N ILE A 8 -13.35 -3.29 18.98
CA ILE A 8 -11.91 -3.56 19.08
C ILE A 8 -11.30 -2.31 19.72
N GLN A 9 -10.81 -2.44 20.96
CA GLN A 9 -10.10 -1.34 21.60
C GLN A 9 -8.86 -1.06 20.74
N GLU A 10 -8.75 0.16 20.22
CA GLU A 10 -7.59 0.61 19.45
C GLU A 10 -6.34 0.56 20.34
N LYS A 11 -5.57 -0.52 20.20
CA LYS A 11 -4.31 -0.73 20.92
C LYS A 11 -3.16 -0.23 20.04
N ILE A 12 -2.25 0.54 20.63
CA ILE A 12 -1.02 0.94 19.95
C ILE A 12 -0.15 -0.30 19.78
N ILE A 13 0.20 -0.62 18.52
CA ILE A 13 1.04 -1.75 18.14
C ILE A 13 2.46 -1.34 17.75
N VAL A 14 2.62 -0.12 17.21
CA VAL A 14 3.91 0.48 16.88
C VAL A 14 3.99 1.87 17.49
N GLN A 15 5.12 2.18 18.09
CA GLN A 15 5.46 3.55 18.51
C GLN A 15 6.88 3.87 18.08
N THR A 16 7.07 5.02 17.43
CA THR A 16 8.39 5.55 17.12
C THR A 16 8.58 6.90 17.79
N THR A 17 9.83 7.20 18.18
CA THR A 17 10.19 8.46 18.80
C THR A 17 11.50 8.96 18.17
N ASN A 18 11.44 10.10 17.47
CA ASN A 18 12.55 10.76 16.78
C ASN A 18 13.37 9.78 15.90
N LEU A 19 12.68 8.85 15.26
CA LEU A 19 13.30 7.74 14.52
C LEU A 19 13.95 8.24 13.24
N SER A 20 15.26 8.08 13.12
CA SER A 20 15.99 8.42 11.89
C SER A 20 16.91 7.28 11.46
N LYS A 21 17.14 7.20 10.14
CA LYS A 21 18.06 6.24 9.53
C LYS A 21 18.87 6.86 8.41
N TRP A 22 20.18 6.77 8.54
CA TRP A 22 21.16 7.23 7.56
C TRP A 22 21.96 6.06 6.98
N TYR A 23 22.29 6.15 5.70
CA TYR A 23 23.24 5.30 4.99
C TYR A 23 24.39 6.18 4.48
N GLY A 24 25.47 6.23 5.27
CA GLY A 24 26.52 7.21 5.03
C GLY A 24 25.96 8.63 5.11
N GLN A 25 26.04 9.39 4.01
CA GLN A 25 25.50 10.76 3.93
C GLN A 25 24.05 10.85 3.47
N VAL A 26 23.42 9.72 3.11
CA VAL A 26 22.04 9.70 2.63
C VAL A 26 21.08 9.47 3.79
N ILE A 27 20.19 10.43 4.02
CA ILE A 27 19.09 10.32 4.99
C ILE A 27 17.95 9.56 4.32
N SER A 28 17.66 8.38 4.83
CA SER A 28 16.53 7.56 4.34
C SER A 28 15.25 7.80 5.14
N LEU A 29 15.38 8.03 6.45
CA LEU A 29 14.28 8.45 7.32
C LEU A 29 14.77 9.57 8.23
N ASN A 30 13.90 10.54 8.46
CA ASN A 30 14.23 11.74 9.22
C ASN A 30 13.17 12.08 10.25
N ASP A 31 13.49 11.86 11.53
CA ASP A 31 12.72 12.29 12.69
C ASP A 31 11.25 11.84 12.73
N LEU A 32 11.00 10.54 12.53
CA LEU A 32 9.65 9.98 12.55
C LEU A 32 9.20 9.73 14.00
N THR A 33 8.17 10.47 14.43
CA THR A 33 7.46 10.24 15.69
C THR A 33 5.99 10.00 15.39
N LEU A 34 5.52 8.75 15.58
CA LEU A 34 4.17 8.35 15.25
C LEU A 34 3.72 7.13 16.08
N GLN A 35 2.42 6.86 16.05
CA GLN A 35 1.80 5.67 16.63
C GLN A 35 0.94 4.97 15.58
N ILE A 36 1.02 3.63 15.51
CA ILE A 36 0.13 2.82 14.68
C ILE A 36 -0.70 1.95 15.60
N HIS A 37 -1.98 1.87 15.32
CA HIS A 37 -2.97 1.10 16.08
C HIS A 37 -3.26 -0.25 15.42
N THR A 38 -3.96 -1.12 16.13
CA THR A 38 -4.44 -2.41 15.61
C THR A 38 -5.26 -2.26 14.34
N GLY A 39 -5.26 -3.29 13.50
CA GLY A 39 -5.94 -3.33 12.21
C GLY A 39 -4.99 -3.24 11.03
N VAL A 40 -5.50 -2.86 9.86
CA VAL A 40 -4.68 -2.72 8.65
C VAL A 40 -4.29 -1.26 8.47
N THR A 41 -3.00 -0.99 8.33
CA THR A 41 -2.46 0.35 8.04
C THR A 41 -1.68 0.31 6.73
N GLY A 42 -2.03 1.20 5.80
CA GLY A 42 -1.33 1.39 4.53
C GLY A 42 -0.17 2.37 4.68
N LEU A 43 1.04 1.96 4.31
CA LEU A 43 2.21 2.83 4.21
C LEU A 43 2.39 3.25 2.74
N LEU A 44 1.91 4.42 2.40
CA LEU A 44 1.84 4.92 1.04
C LEU A 44 3.00 5.89 0.74
N GLY A 45 3.60 5.77 -0.43
CA GLY A 45 4.67 6.69 -0.85
C GLY A 45 5.36 6.26 -2.14
N PRO A 46 6.01 7.20 -2.86
CA PRO A 46 6.74 6.88 -4.08
C PRO A 46 7.94 5.97 -3.81
N ASN A 47 8.54 5.47 -4.90
CA ASN A 47 9.78 4.71 -4.80
C ASN A 47 10.89 5.60 -4.23
N GLY A 48 11.67 5.06 -3.29
CA GLY A 48 12.72 5.82 -2.60
C GLY A 48 12.24 6.69 -1.43
N ALA A 49 10.93 6.73 -1.12
CA ALA A 49 10.40 7.54 -0.01
C ALA A 49 10.84 7.09 1.39
N GLY A 50 11.40 5.87 1.53
CA GLY A 50 11.82 5.31 2.81
C GLY A 50 10.96 4.16 3.35
N LYS A 51 9.91 3.72 2.63
CA LYS A 51 8.97 2.67 3.05
C LYS A 51 9.67 1.39 3.53
N SER A 52 10.48 0.77 2.67
CA SER A 52 11.19 -0.47 3.02
C SER A 52 12.20 -0.27 4.16
N THR A 53 12.84 0.90 4.26
CA THR A 53 13.73 1.23 5.39
C THR A 53 12.93 1.29 6.68
N PHE A 54 11.76 1.93 6.66
CA PHE A 54 10.88 2.00 7.82
C PHE A 54 10.43 0.60 8.25
N LEU A 55 9.90 -0.23 7.34
CA LEU A 55 9.52 -1.60 7.66
C LEU A 55 10.68 -2.42 8.23
N ARG A 56 11.89 -2.32 7.66
CA ARG A 56 13.07 -3.05 8.17
C ARG A 56 13.49 -2.61 9.57
N LEU A 57 13.28 -1.34 9.94
CA LEU A 57 13.49 -0.85 11.30
C LEU A 57 12.43 -1.42 12.24
N LEU A 58 11.16 -1.47 11.82
CA LEU A 58 10.05 -2.02 12.59
C LEU A 58 10.23 -3.52 12.87
N VAL A 59 10.76 -4.29 11.91
CA VAL A 59 11.04 -5.73 12.12
C VAL A 59 12.41 -6.02 12.75
N GLY A 60 13.17 -4.98 13.10
CA GLY A 60 14.49 -5.12 13.74
C GLY A 60 15.60 -5.69 12.85
N GLN A 61 15.44 -5.63 11.53
CA GLN A 61 16.51 -5.95 10.58
C GLN A 61 17.55 -4.84 10.47
N LEU A 62 17.16 -3.60 10.79
CA LEU A 62 18.04 -2.44 10.80
C LEU A 62 18.06 -1.81 12.19
N LYS A 63 19.23 -1.37 12.61
CA LYS A 63 19.38 -0.53 13.78
C LYS A 63 19.06 0.92 13.44
N PRO A 64 18.26 1.64 14.23
CA PRO A 64 18.11 3.09 14.11
C PRO A 64 19.45 3.81 14.16
N SER A 65 19.59 4.91 13.42
CA SER A 65 20.72 5.84 13.58
C SER A 65 20.51 6.73 14.80
N THR A 66 19.29 7.22 14.99
CA THR A 66 18.81 7.91 16.20
C THR A 66 17.37 7.52 16.50
N GLY A 67 16.90 7.83 17.70
CA GLY A 67 15.54 7.54 18.13
C GLY A 67 15.30 6.08 18.49
N SER A 68 14.04 5.72 18.64
CA SER A 68 13.64 4.39 19.08
C SER A 68 12.38 3.87 18.38
N VAL A 69 12.23 2.53 18.40
CA VAL A 69 11.04 1.81 17.94
C VAL A 69 10.60 0.86 19.00
N LEU A 70 9.31 0.92 19.35
CA LEU A 70 8.62 -0.07 20.18
C LEU A 70 7.56 -0.78 19.32
N LEU A 71 7.51 -2.11 19.44
CA LEU A 71 6.38 -2.93 18.99
C LEU A 71 5.77 -3.61 20.20
N LEU A 72 4.46 -3.58 20.32
CA LEU A 72 3.74 -4.15 21.48
C LEU A 72 4.33 -3.68 22.81
N ASN A 73 4.73 -2.40 22.89
CA ASN A 73 5.41 -1.77 24.02
C ASN A 73 6.78 -2.36 24.38
N GLN A 74 7.43 -3.09 23.46
CA GLN A 74 8.76 -3.67 23.64
C GLN A 74 9.75 -3.08 22.64
N PRO A 75 11.02 -2.81 23.03
CA PRO A 75 12.04 -2.36 22.10
C PRO A 75 12.32 -3.43 21.04
N VAL A 76 12.40 -3.01 19.79
CA VAL A 76 12.55 -3.93 18.66
C VAL A 76 13.99 -4.37 18.46
N TRP A 77 14.94 -3.42 18.58
CA TRP A 77 16.34 -3.71 18.30
C TRP A 77 16.94 -4.67 19.30
N ASN A 78 17.57 -5.74 18.82
CA ASN A 78 18.18 -6.79 19.63
C ASN A 78 17.22 -7.52 20.58
N ASN A 79 15.95 -7.69 20.18
CA ASN A 79 14.94 -8.42 20.92
C ASN A 79 14.48 -9.67 20.13
N PRO A 80 15.14 -10.83 20.32
CA PRO A 80 14.78 -12.05 19.61
C PRO A 80 13.39 -12.60 19.98
N HIS A 81 12.93 -12.38 21.22
CA HIS A 81 11.63 -12.87 21.68
C HIS A 81 10.46 -12.21 20.92
N LEU A 82 10.60 -10.95 20.57
CA LEU A 82 9.58 -10.23 19.82
C LEU A 82 9.40 -10.77 18.39
N LYS A 83 10.42 -11.41 17.82
CA LYS A 83 10.39 -11.92 16.44
C LYS A 83 9.36 -13.02 16.20
N HIS A 84 8.98 -13.76 17.24
CA HIS A 84 7.91 -14.76 17.14
C HIS A 84 6.54 -14.13 16.88
N ASN A 85 6.38 -12.85 17.24
CA ASN A 85 5.13 -12.12 17.05
C ASN A 85 5.11 -11.36 15.71
N ILE A 86 6.18 -11.44 14.89
CA ILE A 86 6.35 -10.65 13.70
C ILE A 86 6.43 -11.52 12.45
N GLY A 87 5.50 -11.34 11.52
CA GLY A 87 5.59 -11.83 10.15
C GLY A 87 6.12 -10.74 9.22
N TYR A 88 7.08 -11.08 8.35
CA TYR A 88 7.61 -10.12 7.38
C TYR A 88 7.69 -10.71 5.98
N CYS A 89 7.03 -10.03 5.04
CA CYS A 89 7.09 -10.32 3.61
C CYS A 89 7.87 -9.20 2.90
N PRO A 90 9.15 -9.39 2.56
CA PRO A 90 9.95 -8.38 1.87
C PRO A 90 9.60 -8.28 0.38
N ASP A 91 9.68 -7.08 -0.20
CA ASP A 91 9.58 -6.90 -1.67
C ASP A 91 10.69 -7.68 -2.39
N SER A 92 11.94 -7.48 -1.98
CA SER A 92 13.12 -8.16 -2.51
C SER A 92 13.58 -9.27 -1.56
N GLY A 93 14.18 -10.32 -2.10
CA GLY A 93 14.76 -11.42 -1.34
C GLY A 93 14.75 -12.71 -2.15
N ASN A 94 15.82 -13.47 -2.02
CA ASN A 94 15.95 -14.77 -2.69
C ASN A 94 15.28 -15.85 -1.85
N LEU A 95 14.41 -16.60 -2.48
CA LEU A 95 13.90 -17.86 -1.98
C LEU A 95 14.89 -18.98 -2.30
N TYR A 96 14.92 -20.03 -1.52
CA TYR A 96 15.77 -21.21 -1.80
C TYR A 96 15.23 -21.96 -3.02
N GLY A 97 15.80 -21.68 -4.20
CA GLY A 97 15.27 -22.12 -5.49
C GLY A 97 15.21 -23.63 -5.68
N SER A 98 16.09 -24.39 -5.03
CA SER A 98 16.11 -25.87 -5.09
C SER A 98 14.97 -26.54 -4.31
N MET A 99 14.34 -25.82 -3.39
CA MET A 99 13.21 -26.31 -2.62
C MET A 99 11.90 -26.10 -3.38
N SER A 100 10.90 -26.94 -3.10
CA SER A 100 9.50 -26.64 -3.45
C SER A 100 8.93 -25.54 -2.53
N GLY A 101 7.80 -24.95 -2.92
CA GLY A 101 7.12 -23.96 -2.08
C GLY A 101 6.73 -24.54 -0.73
N PHE A 102 6.24 -25.78 -0.72
CA PHE A 102 5.87 -26.48 0.50
C PHE A 102 7.08 -26.74 1.42
N GLU A 103 8.15 -27.28 0.88
CA GLU A 103 9.39 -27.56 1.64
C GLU A 103 9.96 -26.28 2.25
N PHE A 104 9.98 -25.19 1.50
CA PHE A 104 10.49 -23.91 1.96
C PHE A 104 9.68 -23.36 3.14
N VAL A 105 8.35 -23.33 3.03
CA VAL A 105 7.48 -22.81 4.10
C VAL A 105 7.51 -23.72 5.32
N LYS A 106 7.52 -25.06 5.13
CA LYS A 106 7.68 -26.04 6.21
C LYS A 106 9.00 -25.87 6.95
N PHE A 107 10.09 -25.67 6.21
CA PHE A 107 11.40 -25.42 6.82
C PHE A 107 11.39 -24.20 7.74
N LEU A 108 10.72 -23.12 7.34
CA LEU A 108 10.58 -21.94 8.20
C LEU A 108 9.72 -22.18 9.43
N ALA A 109 8.68 -23.01 9.32
CA ALA A 109 7.89 -23.42 10.48
C ALA A 109 8.73 -24.23 11.48
N LEU A 110 9.56 -25.15 10.99
CA LEU A 110 10.49 -25.91 11.85
C LEU A 110 11.52 -25.00 12.53
N LEU A 111 12.03 -23.98 11.85
CA LEU A 111 12.94 -22.98 12.44
C LEU A 111 12.26 -22.15 13.53
N ASN A 112 10.95 -21.99 13.50
CA ASN A 112 10.18 -21.37 14.56
C ASN A 112 9.86 -22.30 15.74
N GLY A 113 10.38 -23.55 15.73
CA GLY A 113 10.29 -24.49 16.84
C GLY A 113 9.08 -25.42 16.83
N TYR A 114 8.27 -25.43 15.77
CA TYR A 114 7.16 -26.37 15.61
C TYR A 114 7.67 -27.80 15.36
N SER A 115 6.94 -28.79 15.85
CA SER A 115 7.17 -30.21 15.51
C SER A 115 6.92 -30.45 14.02
N ASP A 116 7.43 -31.56 13.47
CA ASP A 116 7.25 -31.89 12.04
C ASP A 116 5.77 -31.98 11.64
N SER A 117 4.93 -32.53 12.50
CA SER A 117 3.50 -32.63 12.26
C SER A 117 2.79 -31.27 12.26
N GLU A 118 3.11 -30.41 13.23
CA GLU A 118 2.57 -29.05 13.33
C GLU A 118 3.06 -28.18 12.15
N ALA A 119 4.36 -28.25 11.84
CA ALA A 119 4.95 -27.53 10.71
C ALA A 119 4.27 -27.93 9.39
N LYS A 120 4.01 -29.23 9.18
CA LYS A 120 3.29 -29.73 8.01
C LYS A 120 1.87 -29.16 7.94
N GLN A 121 1.11 -29.21 9.05
CA GLN A 121 -0.26 -28.72 9.09
C GLN A 121 -0.35 -27.20 8.88
N ARG A 122 0.52 -26.42 9.55
CA ARG A 122 0.59 -24.97 9.38
C ARG A 122 0.97 -24.57 7.96
N THR A 123 1.93 -25.28 7.38
CA THR A 123 2.34 -25.07 5.98
C THR A 123 1.18 -25.30 5.03
N GLN A 124 0.44 -26.41 5.19
CA GLN A 124 -0.70 -26.71 4.33
C GLN A 124 -1.76 -25.59 4.40
N ASN A 125 -2.06 -25.11 5.61
CA ASN A 125 -3.05 -24.06 5.84
C ASN A 125 -2.63 -22.73 5.16
N VAL A 126 -1.38 -22.31 5.31
CA VAL A 126 -0.95 -21.04 4.71
C VAL A 126 -0.74 -21.12 3.20
N ILE A 127 -0.32 -22.27 2.67
CA ILE A 127 -0.21 -22.53 1.23
C ILE A 127 -1.59 -22.45 0.57
N GLU A 128 -2.61 -23.04 1.18
CA GLU A 128 -4.00 -22.93 0.75
C GLU A 128 -4.49 -21.47 0.82
N LEU A 129 -4.23 -20.79 1.93
CA LEU A 129 -4.62 -19.40 2.15
C LEU A 129 -4.08 -18.44 1.06
N VAL A 130 -2.83 -18.64 0.61
CA VAL A 130 -2.22 -17.83 -0.45
C VAL A 130 -2.52 -18.36 -1.86
N GLY A 131 -3.33 -19.43 -1.99
CA GLY A 131 -3.75 -19.99 -3.27
C GLY A 131 -2.60 -20.66 -4.06
N MET A 132 -1.74 -21.40 -3.38
CA MET A 132 -0.58 -22.08 -3.98
C MET A 132 -0.66 -23.61 -3.93
N SER A 133 -1.79 -24.20 -3.53
CA SER A 133 -1.96 -25.65 -3.36
C SER A 133 -1.57 -26.47 -4.61
N ASP A 134 -1.99 -26.03 -5.81
CA ASP A 134 -1.71 -26.74 -7.07
C ASP A 134 -0.24 -26.65 -7.52
N GLN A 135 0.54 -25.77 -6.93
CA GLN A 135 1.91 -25.49 -7.34
C GLN A 135 2.93 -25.77 -6.23
N GLN A 136 2.47 -26.15 -5.03
CA GLN A 136 3.27 -26.25 -3.82
C GLN A 136 4.47 -27.18 -3.91
N ASP A 137 4.36 -28.25 -4.72
CA ASP A 137 5.39 -29.29 -4.84
C ASP A 137 6.41 -28.99 -5.95
N LYS A 138 6.19 -27.94 -6.76
CA LYS A 138 7.13 -27.55 -7.82
C LYS A 138 8.31 -26.76 -7.25
N PRO A 139 9.52 -26.90 -7.82
CA PRO A 139 10.66 -26.08 -7.42
C PRO A 139 10.40 -24.60 -7.56
N ILE A 140 10.82 -23.80 -6.58
CA ILE A 140 10.63 -22.33 -6.56
C ILE A 140 11.30 -21.65 -7.76
N THR A 141 12.35 -22.24 -8.35
CA THR A 141 12.97 -21.75 -9.59
C THR A 141 11.98 -21.63 -10.74
N THR A 142 10.96 -22.50 -10.78
CA THR A 142 9.93 -22.52 -11.83
C THR A 142 8.80 -21.51 -11.62
N TYR A 143 8.78 -20.84 -10.46
CA TYR A 143 7.68 -19.92 -10.10
C TYR A 143 7.76 -18.60 -10.86
N SER A 144 6.59 -18.10 -11.27
CA SER A 144 6.44 -16.73 -11.72
C SER A 144 6.76 -15.73 -10.59
N LYS A 145 6.94 -14.46 -10.91
CA LYS A 145 7.16 -13.41 -9.90
C LYS A 145 6.00 -13.37 -8.89
N GLY A 146 4.74 -13.44 -9.36
CA GLY A 146 3.56 -13.47 -8.49
C GLY A 146 3.48 -14.71 -7.60
N MET A 147 3.85 -15.91 -8.12
CA MET A 147 3.90 -17.11 -7.29
C MET A 147 4.97 -17.01 -6.20
N ARG A 148 6.15 -16.47 -6.52
CA ARG A 148 7.20 -16.21 -5.51
C ARG A 148 6.71 -15.24 -4.44
N GLN A 149 5.96 -14.22 -4.82
CA GLN A 149 5.40 -13.26 -3.86
C GLN A 149 4.38 -13.91 -2.92
N ARG A 150 3.52 -14.79 -3.42
CA ARG A 150 2.58 -15.57 -2.59
C ARG A 150 3.30 -16.49 -1.60
N ILE A 151 4.39 -17.13 -1.98
CA ILE A 151 5.20 -17.94 -1.06
C ILE A 151 5.89 -17.07 0.01
N LYS A 152 6.38 -15.87 -0.34
CA LYS A 152 6.89 -14.92 0.65
C LYS A 152 5.78 -14.48 1.63
N PHE A 153 4.55 -14.39 1.16
CA PHE A 153 3.43 -14.09 2.04
C PHE A 153 3.13 -15.28 2.97
N ALA A 154 3.10 -16.51 2.44
CA ALA A 154 2.95 -17.71 3.26
C ALA A 154 4.04 -17.81 4.35
N GLN A 155 5.31 -17.51 4.02
CA GLN A 155 6.39 -17.47 5.02
C GLN A 155 6.12 -16.50 6.17
N ALA A 156 5.51 -15.35 5.88
CA ALA A 156 5.22 -14.35 6.89
C ALA A 156 4.10 -14.76 7.85
N LEU A 157 3.27 -15.74 7.45
CA LEU A 157 2.08 -16.19 8.19
C LEU A 157 2.26 -17.53 8.91
N VAL A 158 3.24 -18.36 8.50
CA VAL A 158 3.31 -19.78 8.92
C VAL A 158 3.44 -19.98 10.43
N HIS A 159 4.01 -19.03 11.14
CA HIS A 159 4.21 -19.06 12.59
C HIS A 159 3.12 -18.33 13.38
N ASP A 160 2.04 -17.89 12.70
CA ASP A 160 0.88 -17.23 13.30
C ASP A 160 1.23 -15.96 14.11
N PRO A 161 1.87 -14.97 13.46
CA PRO A 161 2.31 -13.75 14.15
C PRO A 161 1.15 -12.82 14.51
N GLU A 162 1.30 -12.00 15.55
CA GLU A 162 0.34 -10.93 15.91
C GLU A 162 0.43 -9.73 14.96
N LEU A 163 1.66 -9.43 14.46
CA LEU A 163 1.97 -8.31 13.58
C LEU A 163 2.53 -8.79 12.25
N ILE A 164 1.96 -8.30 11.15
CA ILE A 164 2.38 -8.68 9.79
C ILE A 164 2.83 -7.43 9.04
N PHE A 165 4.04 -7.47 8.51
CA PHE A 165 4.62 -6.40 7.71
C PHE A 165 4.80 -6.87 6.28
N LEU A 166 4.18 -6.17 5.32
CA LEU A 166 4.17 -6.52 3.91
C LEU A 166 4.80 -5.38 3.10
N ASP A 167 5.95 -5.65 2.50
CA ASP A 167 6.66 -4.67 1.67
C ASP A 167 6.33 -4.90 0.21
N GLU A 168 5.53 -4.00 -0.38
CA GLU A 168 5.05 -4.05 -1.78
C GLU A 168 4.48 -5.43 -2.19
N PRO A 169 3.53 -6.02 -1.43
CA PRO A 169 3.11 -7.42 -1.61
C PRO A 169 2.45 -7.71 -2.94
N LEU A 170 1.93 -6.70 -3.64
CA LEU A 170 1.23 -6.83 -4.91
C LEU A 170 2.15 -6.76 -6.13
N ASN A 171 3.44 -6.45 -5.93
CA ASN A 171 4.41 -6.30 -7.01
C ASN A 171 4.57 -7.57 -7.85
N GLY A 172 4.32 -7.42 -9.18
CA GLY A 172 4.49 -8.49 -10.15
C GLY A 172 3.41 -9.55 -10.13
N MET A 173 2.29 -9.30 -9.46
CA MET A 173 1.09 -10.11 -9.56
C MET A 173 0.24 -9.68 -10.76
N ASP A 174 -0.46 -10.64 -11.35
CA ASP A 174 -1.52 -10.42 -12.32
C ASP A 174 -2.75 -9.76 -11.64
N PRO A 175 -3.68 -9.15 -12.38
CA PRO A 175 -4.83 -8.44 -11.80
C PRO A 175 -5.69 -9.32 -10.86
N VAL A 176 -5.92 -10.59 -11.22
CA VAL A 176 -6.69 -11.52 -10.39
C VAL A 176 -5.94 -11.86 -9.10
N GLY A 177 -4.64 -12.05 -9.18
CA GLY A 177 -3.77 -12.28 -8.03
C GLY A 177 -3.74 -11.10 -7.06
N ARG A 178 -3.69 -9.87 -7.59
CA ARG A 178 -3.78 -8.64 -6.79
C ARG A 178 -5.09 -8.57 -6.01
N LEU A 179 -6.23 -8.74 -6.68
CA LEU A 179 -7.54 -8.72 -6.03
C LEU A 179 -7.66 -9.75 -4.90
N LYS A 180 -7.21 -10.99 -5.13
CA LYS A 180 -7.22 -12.03 -4.10
C LYS A 180 -6.32 -11.68 -2.91
N THR A 181 -5.15 -11.08 -3.16
CA THR A 181 -4.23 -10.68 -2.09
C THR A 181 -4.78 -9.49 -1.29
N ILE A 182 -5.41 -8.51 -1.94
CA ILE A 182 -6.12 -7.40 -1.27
C ILE A 182 -7.22 -7.96 -0.35
N GLN A 183 -8.06 -8.86 -0.85
CA GLN A 183 -9.11 -9.50 -0.05
C GLN A 183 -8.54 -10.28 1.14
N LEU A 184 -7.41 -10.97 0.94
CA LEU A 184 -6.73 -11.68 2.02
C LEU A 184 -6.23 -10.72 3.10
N ILE A 185 -5.59 -9.60 2.73
CA ILE A 185 -5.10 -8.59 3.68
C ILE A 185 -6.25 -8.01 4.50
N ARG A 186 -7.37 -7.64 3.85
CA ARG A 186 -8.58 -7.19 4.56
C ARG A 186 -9.09 -8.22 5.55
N LYS A 187 -9.23 -9.48 5.10
CA LYS A 187 -9.70 -10.57 5.95
C LYS A 187 -8.80 -10.80 7.16
N LEU A 188 -7.48 -10.70 7.00
CA LEU A 188 -6.54 -10.79 8.12
C LEU A 188 -6.81 -9.69 9.15
N GLY A 189 -7.01 -8.44 8.73
CA GLY A 189 -7.39 -7.35 9.63
C GLY A 189 -8.72 -7.61 10.35
N GLU A 190 -9.74 -8.07 9.63
CA GLU A 190 -11.07 -8.42 10.20
C GLU A 190 -11.00 -9.59 11.21
N THR A 191 -10.01 -10.46 11.08
CA THR A 191 -9.79 -11.61 12.00
C THR A 191 -8.86 -11.31 13.17
N GLY A 192 -8.44 -10.03 13.34
CA GLY A 192 -7.69 -9.57 14.49
C GLY A 192 -6.18 -9.46 14.30
N TYR A 193 -5.63 -9.80 13.13
CA TYR A 193 -4.24 -9.51 12.82
C TYR A 193 -4.02 -8.02 12.61
N SER A 194 -2.87 -7.54 13.04
CA SER A 194 -2.43 -6.19 12.72
C SER A 194 -1.48 -6.24 11.53
N VAL A 195 -1.81 -5.52 10.45
CA VAL A 195 -1.07 -5.57 9.18
C VAL A 195 -0.60 -4.18 8.80
N ILE A 196 0.69 -4.03 8.52
CA ILE A 196 1.24 -2.82 7.92
C ILE A 196 1.69 -3.19 6.50
N VAL A 197 1.06 -2.59 5.50
CA VAL A 197 1.29 -2.88 4.09
C VAL A 197 1.82 -1.66 3.35
N SER A 198 3.00 -1.78 2.72
CA SER A 198 3.51 -0.71 1.87
C SER A 198 3.01 -0.85 0.43
N SER A 199 2.71 0.28 -0.19
CA SER A 199 2.45 0.40 -1.62
C SER A 199 2.82 1.79 -2.13
N HIS A 200 3.04 1.90 -3.44
CA HIS A 200 3.16 3.18 -4.13
C HIS A 200 1.89 3.50 -4.94
N VAL A 201 0.84 2.69 -4.80
CA VAL A 201 -0.40 2.79 -5.55
C VAL A 201 -1.56 3.07 -4.60
N LEU A 202 -2.14 4.26 -4.68
CA LEU A 202 -3.19 4.73 -3.75
C LEU A 202 -4.41 3.80 -3.76
N HIS A 203 -4.99 3.52 -4.93
CA HIS A 203 -6.20 2.70 -5.03
C HIS A 203 -6.04 1.27 -4.52
N GLU A 204 -4.81 0.70 -4.53
CA GLU A 204 -4.53 -0.59 -3.91
C GLU A 204 -4.65 -0.50 -2.38
N VAL A 205 -4.13 0.59 -1.78
CA VAL A 205 -4.21 0.81 -0.33
C VAL A 205 -5.65 1.08 0.08
N GLU A 206 -6.37 1.92 -0.65
CA GLU A 206 -7.80 2.20 -0.43
C GLU A 206 -8.67 0.93 -0.42
N ALA A 207 -8.33 -0.02 -1.29
CA ALA A 207 -9.02 -1.31 -1.34
C ALA A 207 -8.72 -2.22 -0.14
N MET A 208 -7.66 -1.95 0.65
CA MET A 208 -7.25 -2.75 1.80
C MET A 208 -7.67 -2.15 3.14
N THR A 209 -7.64 -0.82 3.28
CA THR A 209 -7.82 -0.14 4.57
C THR A 209 -8.26 1.31 4.39
N GLU A 210 -8.83 1.89 5.43
CA GLU A 210 -9.11 3.33 5.55
C GLU A 210 -7.98 4.09 6.28
N SER A 211 -7.06 3.38 6.98
CA SER A 211 -5.98 4.00 7.75
C SER A 211 -4.69 4.02 6.96
N ILE A 212 -4.13 5.20 6.70
CA ILE A 212 -2.89 5.35 5.95
C ILE A 212 -1.87 6.26 6.62
N LEU A 213 -0.60 5.95 6.34
CA LEU A 213 0.56 6.79 6.61
C LEU A 213 1.19 7.16 5.27
N LEU A 214 1.24 8.44 4.98
CA LEU A 214 1.84 8.97 3.77
C LEU A 214 3.29 9.34 4.05
N ILE A 215 4.23 8.64 3.41
CA ILE A 215 5.66 8.90 3.56
C ILE A 215 6.27 9.47 2.28
N HIS A 216 7.05 10.55 2.42
CA HIS A 216 7.79 11.17 1.31
C HIS A 216 9.14 11.70 1.80
N GLN A 217 10.21 11.42 1.05
CA GLN A 217 11.58 11.85 1.38
C GLN A 217 11.97 11.56 2.83
N GLY A 218 11.59 10.39 3.32
CA GLY A 218 11.93 9.95 4.68
C GLY A 218 11.15 10.60 5.81
N GLN A 219 10.08 11.35 5.53
CA GLN A 219 9.21 11.99 6.52
C GLN A 219 7.76 11.57 6.35
N ILE A 220 7.00 11.47 7.45
CA ILE A 220 5.55 11.34 7.38
C ILE A 220 4.96 12.69 7.00
N ARG A 221 4.16 12.73 5.95
CA ARG A 221 3.51 13.95 5.43
C ARG A 221 2.05 14.06 5.85
N ALA A 222 1.39 12.92 5.98
CA ALA A 222 0.03 12.83 6.48
C ALA A 222 -0.21 11.48 7.15
N GLU A 223 -1.11 11.44 8.10
CA GLU A 223 -1.60 10.23 8.77
C GLU A 223 -3.10 10.35 9.02
N GLY A 224 -3.83 9.25 8.97
CA GLY A 224 -5.26 9.22 9.27
C GLY A 224 -6.06 8.45 8.25
N SER A 225 -7.35 8.80 8.12
CA SER A 225 -8.24 8.19 7.14
C SER A 225 -7.96 8.69 5.72
N ILE A 226 -8.26 7.84 4.76
CA ILE A 226 -8.14 8.20 3.33
C ILE A 226 -9.02 9.39 2.98
N SER A 227 -10.23 9.49 3.58
CA SER A 227 -11.09 10.66 3.42
C SER A 227 -10.40 11.96 3.85
N ASN A 228 -9.78 11.97 5.03
CA ASN A 228 -9.06 13.14 5.52
C ASN A 228 -7.90 13.55 4.60
N ILE A 229 -7.23 12.58 3.99
CA ILE A 229 -6.14 12.85 3.05
C ILE A 229 -6.68 13.32 1.70
N ARG A 230 -7.82 12.79 1.24
CA ARG A 230 -8.52 13.31 0.07
C ARG A 230 -8.99 14.74 0.27
N ASP A 231 -9.58 15.05 1.41
CA ASP A 231 -9.99 16.43 1.74
C ASP A 231 -8.83 17.43 1.62
N LEU A 232 -7.61 17.03 2.04
CA LEU A 232 -6.40 17.84 1.85
C LEU A 232 -6.00 17.98 0.36
N ILE A 233 -6.38 17.03 -0.49
CA ILE A 233 -6.16 17.08 -1.94
C ILE A 233 -7.27 17.90 -2.61
N ASP A 234 -8.51 17.75 -2.15
CA ASP A 234 -9.71 18.42 -2.69
C ASP A 234 -9.73 19.94 -2.40
N GLU A 235 -8.87 20.44 -1.50
CA GLU A 235 -8.56 21.87 -1.40
C GLU A 235 -7.89 22.44 -2.67
N HIS A 236 -7.35 21.56 -3.53
CA HIS A 236 -6.76 21.93 -4.81
C HIS A 236 -7.68 21.54 -5.98
N PRO A 237 -7.78 22.38 -7.03
CA PRO A 237 -8.64 22.10 -8.17
C PRO A 237 -8.25 20.77 -8.85
N HIS A 238 -9.25 19.91 -9.04
CA HIS A 238 -9.09 18.64 -9.76
C HIS A 238 -8.82 18.91 -11.25
N GLN A 239 -7.80 18.27 -11.82
CA GLN A 239 -7.43 18.43 -13.22
C GLN A 239 -7.97 17.28 -14.06
N VAL A 240 -8.65 17.61 -15.16
CA VAL A 240 -9.12 16.66 -16.15
C VAL A 240 -8.48 16.99 -17.50
N TYR A 241 -7.67 16.07 -18.03
CA TYR A 241 -7.14 16.15 -19.39
C TYR A 241 -8.12 15.50 -20.35
N ILE A 242 -8.46 16.22 -21.42
CA ILE A 242 -9.37 15.74 -22.46
C ILE A 242 -8.71 15.95 -23.83
N HIS A 243 -8.49 14.85 -24.55
CA HIS A 243 -8.05 14.87 -25.95
C HIS A 243 -9.28 14.76 -26.84
N CYS A 244 -9.51 15.77 -27.67
CA CYS A 244 -10.70 15.84 -28.52
C CYS A 244 -10.41 16.59 -29.82
N ASP A 245 -11.32 16.49 -30.80
CA ASP A 245 -11.23 17.14 -32.10
C ASP A 245 -11.31 18.68 -32.04
N ARG A 246 -12.04 19.22 -31.02
CA ARG A 246 -12.27 20.67 -30.84
C ARG A 246 -11.95 21.14 -29.41
N PRO A 247 -10.67 21.09 -28.97
CA PRO A 247 -10.30 21.40 -27.61
C PRO A 247 -10.57 22.85 -27.19
N ARG A 248 -10.50 23.79 -28.16
CA ARG A 248 -10.78 25.21 -27.86
C ARG A 248 -12.25 25.46 -27.60
N ASP A 249 -13.14 24.84 -28.38
CA ASP A 249 -14.59 24.96 -28.18
C ASP A 249 -15.01 24.35 -26.86
N LEU A 250 -14.51 23.13 -26.56
CA LEU A 250 -14.76 22.47 -25.31
C LEU A 250 -14.25 23.30 -24.10
N GLY A 251 -13.02 23.79 -24.21
CA GLY A 251 -12.42 24.62 -23.15
C GLY A 251 -13.18 25.91 -22.88
N ALA A 252 -13.67 26.61 -23.93
CA ALA A 252 -14.48 27.82 -23.79
C ALA A 252 -15.82 27.53 -23.08
N ILE A 253 -16.45 26.39 -23.38
CA ILE A 253 -17.71 25.98 -22.74
C ILE A 253 -17.43 25.61 -21.27
N CYS A 254 -16.39 24.81 -20.99
CA CYS A 254 -16.03 24.42 -19.64
C CYS A 254 -15.71 25.64 -18.76
N LEU A 255 -15.05 26.67 -19.31
CA LEU A 255 -14.74 27.90 -18.57
C LEU A 255 -16.00 28.69 -18.15
N GLY A 256 -17.14 28.46 -18.79
CA GLY A 256 -18.43 29.02 -18.40
C GLY A 256 -19.15 28.29 -17.26
N LEU A 257 -18.59 27.21 -16.74
CA LEU A 257 -19.15 26.48 -15.62
C LEU A 257 -18.66 27.07 -14.30
N ASP A 258 -19.56 27.32 -13.34
CA ASP A 258 -19.27 27.99 -12.05
C ASP A 258 -18.20 27.28 -11.20
N HIS A 259 -18.02 25.99 -11.39
CA HIS A 259 -17.07 25.16 -10.64
C HIS A 259 -15.73 24.97 -11.35
N VAL A 260 -15.55 25.51 -12.56
CA VAL A 260 -14.28 25.45 -13.31
C VAL A 260 -13.43 26.67 -12.99
N VAL A 261 -12.21 26.44 -12.53
CA VAL A 261 -11.28 27.48 -12.08
C VAL A 261 -10.35 27.93 -13.20
N SER A 262 -9.90 26.99 -14.01
CA SER A 262 -8.98 27.27 -15.11
C SER A 262 -9.11 26.27 -16.26
N VAL A 263 -8.70 26.72 -17.45
CA VAL A 263 -8.59 25.91 -18.65
C VAL A 263 -7.25 26.18 -19.31
N LYS A 264 -6.47 25.14 -19.56
CA LYS A 264 -5.16 25.20 -20.22
C LYS A 264 -5.18 24.33 -21.48
N PHE A 265 -4.57 24.80 -22.58
CA PHE A 265 -4.53 24.06 -23.84
C PHE A 265 -3.16 23.43 -24.05
N ASP A 266 -3.14 22.13 -24.32
CA ASP A 266 -1.95 21.43 -24.81
C ASP A 266 -1.86 21.60 -26.32
N GLN A 267 -1.01 22.53 -26.78
CA GLN A 267 -0.83 22.82 -28.18
C GLN A 267 -0.18 21.69 -29.00
N THR A 268 0.46 20.74 -28.32
CA THR A 268 1.20 19.65 -28.99
C THR A 268 0.34 18.41 -29.23
N LYS A 269 -0.76 18.24 -28.48
CA LYS A 269 -1.55 17.01 -28.46
C LYS A 269 -3.06 17.21 -28.67
N ASN A 270 -3.50 18.35 -29.20
CA ASN A 270 -4.93 18.65 -29.34
C ASN A 270 -5.74 18.36 -28.05
N GLY A 271 -5.18 18.71 -26.89
CA GLY A 271 -5.78 18.46 -25.59
C GLY A 271 -6.15 19.72 -24.84
N VAL A 272 -7.09 19.59 -23.92
CA VAL A 272 -7.47 20.62 -22.98
C VAL A 272 -7.37 20.06 -21.55
N ILE A 273 -6.78 20.82 -20.63
CA ILE A 273 -6.76 20.55 -19.20
C ILE A 273 -7.76 21.48 -18.55
N VAL A 274 -8.76 20.93 -17.90
CA VAL A 274 -9.78 21.67 -17.14
C VAL A 274 -9.50 21.49 -15.66
N GLU A 275 -9.42 22.57 -14.89
CA GLU A 275 -9.29 22.54 -13.43
C GLU A 275 -10.66 22.87 -12.80
N THR A 276 -11.20 21.96 -12.00
CA THR A 276 -12.50 22.12 -11.33
C THR A 276 -12.40 21.88 -9.83
N ILE A 277 -13.19 22.65 -9.06
CA ILE A 277 -13.33 22.48 -7.59
C ILE A 277 -14.49 21.56 -7.20
N ARG A 278 -15.29 21.10 -8.15
CA ARG A 278 -16.37 20.12 -7.95
C ARG A 278 -16.30 19.05 -9.04
N PRO A 279 -15.44 18.03 -8.89
CA PRO A 279 -15.22 17.01 -9.91
C PRO A 279 -16.50 16.22 -10.26
N ASP A 280 -17.32 15.87 -9.28
CA ASP A 280 -18.55 15.10 -9.50
C ASP A 280 -19.56 15.86 -10.38
N ASP A 281 -19.74 17.16 -10.13
CA ASP A 281 -20.58 18.03 -10.96
C ASP A 281 -20.03 18.13 -12.37
N PHE A 282 -18.70 18.24 -12.50
CA PHE A 282 -18.02 18.32 -13.79
C PHE A 282 -18.18 17.03 -14.60
N TYR A 283 -17.93 15.86 -13.98
CA TYR A 283 -18.08 14.57 -14.66
C TYR A 283 -19.53 14.24 -15.01
N THR A 284 -20.49 14.77 -14.28
CA THR A 284 -21.92 14.64 -14.61
C THR A 284 -22.29 15.52 -15.81
N ARG A 285 -21.77 16.77 -15.87
CA ARG A 285 -22.14 17.74 -16.92
C ARG A 285 -21.36 17.54 -18.22
N LEU A 286 -20.11 17.05 -18.14
CA LEU A 286 -19.24 16.91 -19.31
C LEU A 286 -19.81 16.03 -20.42
N PRO A 287 -20.38 14.83 -20.18
CA PRO A 287 -20.98 14.02 -21.23
C PRO A 287 -22.13 14.71 -21.96
N GLU A 288 -22.94 15.49 -21.25
CA GLU A 288 -24.05 16.26 -21.85
C GLU A 288 -23.49 17.30 -22.82
N ILE A 289 -22.45 18.06 -22.43
CA ILE A 289 -21.78 19.05 -23.28
C ILE A 289 -21.19 18.41 -24.54
N ILE A 290 -20.52 17.26 -24.37
CA ILE A 290 -19.91 16.51 -25.48
C ILE A 290 -20.96 16.10 -26.50
N ILE A 291 -22.11 15.57 -26.06
CA ILE A 291 -23.22 15.16 -26.91
C ILE A 291 -23.90 16.37 -27.55
N GLU A 292 -24.25 17.42 -26.80
CA GLU A 292 -24.91 18.61 -27.29
C GLU A 292 -24.11 19.34 -28.37
N LYS A 293 -22.79 19.33 -28.25
CA LYS A 293 -21.88 20.04 -29.15
C LYS A 293 -21.25 19.14 -30.21
N ASP A 294 -21.58 17.87 -30.24
CA ASP A 294 -21.05 16.88 -31.20
C ASP A 294 -19.50 16.91 -31.22
N ILE A 295 -18.88 16.83 -30.00
CA ILE A 295 -17.43 16.80 -29.84
C ILE A 295 -16.95 15.35 -29.75
N SER A 296 -15.96 14.99 -30.56
CA SER A 296 -15.36 13.67 -30.53
C SER A 296 -14.21 13.63 -29.51
N VAL A 297 -14.38 12.86 -28.41
CA VAL A 297 -13.37 12.66 -27.36
C VAL A 297 -12.66 11.33 -27.60
N GLU A 298 -11.35 11.38 -27.76
CA GLU A 298 -10.51 10.20 -27.97
C GLU A 298 -9.93 9.66 -26.65
N GLN A 299 -9.59 10.56 -25.72
CA GLN A 299 -8.99 10.21 -24.45
C GLN A 299 -9.39 11.20 -23.36
N MET A 300 -9.67 10.68 -22.17
CA MET A 300 -9.91 11.48 -20.97
C MET A 300 -9.25 10.78 -19.77
N PHE A 301 -8.54 11.55 -18.96
CA PHE A 301 -7.95 11.06 -17.70
C PHE A 301 -7.66 12.24 -16.77
N SER A 302 -7.52 11.95 -15.48
CA SER A 302 -7.07 12.94 -14.50
C SER A 302 -5.56 12.83 -14.31
N PRO A 303 -4.78 13.87 -14.65
CA PRO A 303 -3.34 13.90 -14.37
C PRO A 303 -3.01 13.90 -12.88
N ASN A 304 -3.97 14.32 -12.04
CA ASN A 304 -3.80 14.52 -10.60
C ASN A 304 -4.18 13.31 -9.75
N ASP A 305 -4.74 12.24 -10.34
CA ASP A 305 -5.12 11.02 -9.61
C ASP A 305 -3.92 10.12 -9.25
N ASN A 306 -2.71 10.54 -9.57
CA ASN A 306 -1.52 9.81 -9.18
C ASN A 306 -0.89 10.38 -7.90
N LEU A 307 -0.25 9.49 -7.15
CA LEU A 307 0.47 9.81 -5.91
C LEU A 307 1.47 10.95 -6.04
N ASP A 308 2.16 11.07 -7.17
CA ASP A 308 3.17 12.12 -7.39
C ASP A 308 2.54 13.52 -7.35
N THR A 309 1.28 13.62 -7.77
CA THR A 309 0.53 14.88 -7.71
C THR A 309 0.01 15.16 -6.31
N VAL A 310 -0.50 14.14 -5.62
CA VAL A 310 -0.86 14.23 -4.19
C VAL A 310 0.35 14.73 -3.39
N PHE A 311 1.53 14.17 -3.64
CA PHE A 311 2.77 14.62 -2.98
C PHE A 311 3.16 16.04 -3.33
N LYS A 312 2.96 16.51 -4.57
CA LYS A 312 3.24 17.91 -4.94
C LYS A 312 2.39 18.89 -4.12
N TYR A 313 1.14 18.56 -3.86
CA TYR A 313 0.25 19.41 -3.07
C TYR A 313 0.55 19.38 -1.56
N LEU A 314 0.96 18.23 -1.02
CA LEU A 314 1.29 18.09 0.41
C LEU A 314 2.70 18.59 0.78
N VAL A 315 3.56 18.87 -0.18
CA VAL A 315 4.96 19.30 0.04
C VAL A 315 5.18 20.79 -0.18
N HIS A 316 4.17 21.52 -0.68
CA HIS A 316 4.13 22.97 -0.79
C HIS A 316 3.22 23.55 0.28
#